data_3dccfb3599a41745036c9c8643f30ad8
#
_entry.id   3dccfb3599a41745036c9c8643f30ad8
#
_cell.length_a   1.000
_cell.length_b   1.000
_cell.length_c   1.000
_cell.angle_alpha   90.00
_cell.angle_beta   90.00
_cell.angle_gamma   90.00
#
_symmetry.space_group_name_H-M   'P 1'
#
loop_
_entity.id
_entity.type
_entity.pdbx_description
1 polymer ?
#
loop_
_entity_poly.entity_id
_entity_poly.type
_entity_poly.pdbx_seq_one_letter_code
_entity_poly.pdbx_strand_id
1 'polypeptide(L)'
;MSAAVEETNLIAFGARGDEERRRRHGVKTTFVRVFEVHVDAVPAAIPAGVTAGELRILGTPTSIAAATAAVKAAIAAARNMPVTAFSLADLVDLGGGSIAGLADVAGRLGGAGLQMLAEAPIDVLMDAVSTIKAVESAGIRVPRLTVRDGGADSRDRLIALAVQVQAETGGVRAFAPLPRVSSIAQPSTGYDDVKTIAAARLQAHNIESIQVDWQLYGPKLAQVALTMGADDVDGVSPLEGDLGRRRSPIEEIRGNIRAAGLEPIERNGLFAAIGQ
;
A
#
# COMPACT_ATOMS: atom_id res chain seq x y z
N MET A 1 -17.77 -30.31 -3.45
CA MET A 1 -16.55 -30.02 -4.25
C MET A 1 -15.46 -29.60 -3.26
N SER A 2 -14.26 -30.17 -3.35
CA SER A 2 -13.17 -29.86 -2.42
C SER A 2 -12.61 -28.46 -2.70
N ALA A 3 -12.20 -27.72 -1.66
CA ALA A 3 -11.57 -26.38 -1.78
C ALA A 3 -10.41 -26.35 -2.80
N ALA A 4 -9.64 -27.43 -2.90
CA ALA A 4 -8.55 -27.58 -3.87
C ALA A 4 -9.00 -27.57 -5.34
N VAL A 5 -10.22 -28.08 -5.65
CA VAL A 5 -10.76 -28.08 -7.02
C VAL A 5 -11.23 -26.68 -7.41
N GLU A 6 -11.74 -25.89 -6.46
CA GLU A 6 -12.16 -24.50 -6.70
C GLU A 6 -10.98 -23.57 -6.93
N GLU A 7 -9.86 -23.79 -6.26
CA GLU A 7 -8.61 -23.03 -6.51
C GLU A 7 -8.01 -23.27 -7.91
N THR A 8 -8.35 -24.38 -8.55
CA THR A 8 -7.90 -24.70 -9.91
C THR A 8 -8.70 -23.92 -10.97
N ASN A 9 -9.93 -23.51 -10.64
CA ASN A 9 -10.75 -22.66 -11.52
C ASN A 9 -10.65 -21.20 -11.10
N LEU A 10 -9.74 -20.45 -11.74
CA LEU A 10 -9.50 -19.05 -11.42
C LEU A 10 -10.75 -18.17 -11.50
N ILE A 11 -11.63 -18.43 -12.47
CA ILE A 11 -12.85 -17.62 -12.65
C ILE A 11 -13.79 -17.82 -11.45
N ALA A 12 -14.03 -19.07 -11.04
CA ALA A 12 -14.88 -19.37 -9.90
C ALA A 12 -14.25 -18.85 -8.59
N PHE A 13 -12.94 -18.98 -8.45
CA PHE A 13 -12.20 -18.49 -7.28
C PHE A 13 -12.24 -16.97 -7.18
N GLY A 14 -12.01 -16.27 -8.29
CA GLY A 14 -12.10 -14.82 -8.37
C GLY A 14 -13.50 -14.27 -8.14
N ALA A 15 -14.53 -14.96 -8.66
CA ALA A 15 -15.93 -14.60 -8.41
C ALA A 15 -16.29 -14.63 -6.92
N ARG A 16 -15.77 -15.61 -6.16
CA ARG A 16 -15.91 -15.63 -4.69
C ARG A 16 -15.19 -14.47 -4.01
N GLY A 17 -13.99 -14.10 -4.49
CA GLY A 17 -13.28 -12.93 -4.03
C GLY A 17 -14.06 -11.62 -4.26
N ASP A 18 -14.67 -11.47 -5.45
CA ASP A 18 -15.51 -10.31 -5.77
C ASP A 18 -16.81 -10.31 -4.93
N GLU A 19 -17.44 -11.46 -4.70
CA GLU A 19 -18.62 -11.58 -3.84
C GLU A 19 -18.31 -11.11 -2.42
N GLU A 20 -17.19 -11.56 -1.82
CA GLU A 20 -16.77 -11.13 -0.50
C GLU A 20 -16.40 -9.63 -0.47
N ARG A 21 -15.76 -9.11 -1.51
CA ARG A 21 -15.52 -7.67 -1.66
C ARG A 21 -16.83 -6.89 -1.68
N ARG A 22 -17.80 -7.32 -2.52
CA ARG A 22 -19.13 -6.69 -2.60
C ARG A 22 -19.91 -6.75 -1.30
N ARG A 23 -19.79 -7.85 -0.57
CA ARG A 23 -20.38 -7.97 0.76
C ARG A 23 -19.90 -6.92 1.74
N ARG A 24 -18.58 -6.54 1.66
CA ARG A 24 -17.94 -5.57 2.55
C ARG A 24 -18.12 -4.13 2.11
N HIS A 25 -17.94 -3.87 0.82
CA HIS A 25 -17.79 -2.51 0.27
C HIS A 25 -18.91 -2.12 -0.72
N GLY A 26 -19.84 -3.03 -1.02
CA GLY A 26 -20.84 -2.81 -2.04
C GLY A 26 -20.19 -2.62 -3.41
N VAL A 27 -20.53 -1.53 -4.07
CA VAL A 27 -19.93 -1.14 -5.36
C VAL A 27 -18.78 -0.15 -5.22
N LYS A 28 -18.48 0.31 -4.01
CA LYS A 28 -17.45 1.33 -3.78
C LYS A 28 -16.06 0.73 -3.89
N THR A 29 -15.17 1.45 -4.57
CA THR A 29 -13.74 1.15 -4.68
C THR A 29 -12.96 2.42 -4.46
N THR A 30 -12.01 2.37 -3.52
CA THR A 30 -11.19 3.53 -3.21
C THR A 30 -9.95 3.59 -4.08
N PHE A 31 -9.44 4.80 -4.31
CA PHE A 31 -8.12 5.04 -4.90
C PHE A 31 -7.48 6.27 -4.27
N VAL A 32 -6.15 6.35 -4.31
CA VAL A 32 -5.42 7.51 -3.80
C VAL A 32 -4.43 8.03 -4.84
N ARG A 33 -4.45 9.36 -5.06
CA ARG A 33 -3.40 10.05 -5.79
C ARG A 33 -2.26 10.37 -4.84
N VAL A 34 -1.06 9.92 -5.21
CA VAL A 34 0.14 10.04 -4.38
C VAL A 34 1.17 10.92 -5.07
N PHE A 35 1.53 12.03 -4.41
CA PHE A 35 2.66 12.84 -4.84
C PHE A 35 3.93 12.27 -4.20
N GLU A 36 4.70 11.54 -5.00
CA GLU A 36 5.91 10.88 -4.55
C GLU A 36 7.11 11.82 -4.62
N VAL A 37 7.92 11.82 -3.57
CA VAL A 37 9.18 12.57 -3.48
C VAL A 37 10.28 11.66 -2.96
N HIS A 38 11.50 11.81 -3.47
CA HIS A 38 12.64 11.07 -2.93
C HIS A 38 13.17 11.75 -1.65
N VAL A 39 13.64 10.95 -0.70
CA VAL A 39 14.16 11.43 0.60
C VAL A 39 15.24 12.51 0.45
N ASP A 40 16.07 12.42 -0.60
CA ASP A 40 17.15 13.39 -0.89
C ASP A 40 16.70 14.60 -1.73
N ALA A 41 15.44 14.62 -2.19
CA ALA A 41 14.96 15.62 -3.15
C ALA A 41 13.54 16.13 -2.82
N VAL A 42 13.26 16.34 -1.53
CA VAL A 42 11.97 16.90 -1.10
C VAL A 42 11.87 18.35 -1.58
N PRO A 43 10.87 18.72 -2.39
CA PRO A 43 10.73 20.08 -2.91
C PRO A 43 10.29 21.05 -1.79
N ALA A 44 10.67 22.32 -1.91
CA ALA A 44 10.24 23.35 -0.96
C ALA A 44 8.72 23.62 -0.99
N ALA A 45 8.07 23.31 -2.11
CA ALA A 45 6.61 23.39 -2.26
C ALA A 45 6.13 22.41 -3.35
N ILE A 46 4.91 21.92 -3.20
CA ILE A 46 4.25 21.14 -4.24
C ILE A 46 3.93 22.06 -5.42
N PRO A 47 4.16 21.63 -6.68
CA PRO A 47 3.86 22.43 -7.85
C PRO A 47 2.40 22.91 -7.88
N ALA A 48 2.19 24.13 -8.38
CA ALA A 48 0.85 24.69 -8.51
C ALA A 48 0.01 23.81 -9.45
N GLY A 49 -1.25 23.55 -9.07
CA GLY A 49 -2.17 22.73 -9.86
C GLY A 49 -2.09 21.22 -9.53
N VAL A 50 -1.07 20.75 -8.82
CA VAL A 50 -1.03 19.36 -8.36
C VAL A 50 -2.01 19.18 -7.20
N THR A 51 -2.96 18.26 -7.39
CA THR A 51 -3.91 17.83 -6.36
C THR A 51 -3.69 16.36 -6.06
N ALA A 52 -3.29 16.04 -4.84
CA ALA A 52 -3.06 14.68 -4.38
C ALA A 52 -3.71 14.44 -3.02
N GLY A 53 -3.99 13.20 -2.70
CA GLY A 53 -4.51 12.78 -1.40
C GLY A 53 -3.40 12.47 -0.40
N GLU A 54 -2.16 12.31 -0.87
CA GLU A 54 -1.02 11.90 -0.06
C GLU A 54 0.28 12.47 -0.64
N LEU A 55 1.18 12.94 0.22
CA LEU A 55 2.59 13.13 -0.10
C LEU A 55 3.37 11.97 0.51
N ARG A 56 4.09 11.22 -0.33
CA ARG A 56 4.84 10.04 0.08
C ARG A 56 6.33 10.23 -0.12
N ILE A 57 7.11 10.09 0.97
CA ILE A 57 8.58 10.10 0.88
C ILE A 57 9.06 8.69 0.59
N LEU A 58 9.76 8.53 -0.52
CA LEU A 58 10.37 7.28 -0.97
C LEU A 58 11.88 7.29 -0.77
N GLY A 59 12.49 6.10 -0.83
CA GLY A 59 13.93 5.89 -0.72
C GLY A 59 14.39 5.62 0.70
N THR A 60 15.58 5.01 0.79
CA THR A 60 16.20 4.63 2.07
C THR A 60 17.01 5.80 2.62
N PRO A 61 16.69 6.32 3.79
CA PRO A 61 17.44 7.44 4.38
C PRO A 61 18.84 7.00 4.81
N THR A 62 19.84 7.83 4.54
CA THR A 62 21.25 7.52 4.88
C THR A 62 21.56 7.74 6.36
N SER A 63 20.72 8.46 7.09
CA SER A 63 20.86 8.72 8.52
C SER A 63 19.53 9.18 9.13
N ILE A 64 19.41 9.06 10.45
CA ILE A 64 18.26 9.59 11.20
C ILE A 64 18.10 11.11 10.98
N ALA A 65 19.21 11.83 10.89
CA ALA A 65 19.18 13.27 10.65
C ALA A 65 18.61 13.59 9.25
N ALA A 66 19.03 12.86 8.21
CA ALA A 66 18.50 13.01 6.85
C ALA A 66 17.00 12.65 6.80
N ALA A 67 16.58 11.54 7.40
CA ALA A 67 15.19 11.15 7.50
C ALA A 67 14.34 12.24 8.18
N THR A 68 14.81 12.76 9.32
CA THR A 68 14.13 13.81 10.08
C THR A 68 14.00 15.10 9.29
N ALA A 69 15.06 15.51 8.58
CA ALA A 69 15.05 16.69 7.71
C ALA A 69 14.05 16.56 6.56
N ALA A 70 14.03 15.38 5.90
CA ALA A 70 13.10 15.09 4.82
C ALA A 70 11.63 15.14 5.29
N VAL A 71 11.32 14.54 6.45
CA VAL A 71 9.97 14.59 7.05
C VAL A 71 9.54 16.03 7.31
N LYS A 72 10.39 16.85 7.94
CA LYS A 72 10.07 18.26 8.21
C LYS A 72 9.84 19.06 6.93
N ALA A 73 10.69 18.86 5.92
CA ALA A 73 10.55 19.51 4.62
C ALA A 73 9.25 19.09 3.92
N ALA A 74 8.93 17.80 3.93
CA ALA A 74 7.71 17.27 3.32
C ALA A 74 6.44 17.80 4.00
N ILE A 75 6.41 17.87 5.34
CA ILE A 75 5.29 18.42 6.09
C ILE A 75 5.10 19.92 5.76
N ALA A 76 6.19 20.68 5.66
CA ALA A 76 6.13 22.10 5.27
C ALA A 76 5.60 22.26 3.84
N ALA A 77 6.04 21.41 2.89
CA ALA A 77 5.61 21.45 1.51
C ALA A 77 4.16 20.97 1.30
N ALA A 78 3.72 19.98 2.09
CA ALA A 78 2.42 19.30 1.94
C ALA A 78 1.21 20.16 2.31
N ARG A 79 1.40 21.26 3.02
CA ARG A 79 0.30 22.09 3.58
C ARG A 79 -0.62 21.22 4.46
N ASN A 80 -1.81 20.87 3.96
CA ASN A 80 -2.80 20.08 4.70
C ASN A 80 -2.90 18.62 4.19
N MET A 81 -2.03 18.22 3.26
CA MET A 81 -2.02 16.86 2.73
C MET A 81 -1.33 15.92 3.72
N PRO A 82 -1.89 14.74 3.99
CA PRO A 82 -1.21 13.72 4.79
C PRO A 82 0.16 13.36 4.21
N VAL A 83 1.16 13.27 5.10
CA VAL A 83 2.51 12.85 4.75
C VAL A 83 2.74 11.44 5.27
N THR A 84 3.14 10.54 4.38
CA THR A 84 3.65 9.21 4.72
C THR A 84 5.12 9.11 4.34
N ALA A 85 5.88 8.29 5.04
CA ALA A 85 7.31 8.20 4.76
C ALA A 85 7.84 6.80 5.07
N PHE A 86 8.78 6.40 4.26
CA PHE A 86 9.67 5.25 4.43
C PHE A 86 9.00 3.89 4.52
N SER A 87 9.77 2.88 4.17
CA SER A 87 9.47 1.49 4.48
C SER A 87 9.88 1.16 5.92
N LEU A 88 9.06 0.41 6.63
CA LEU A 88 9.39 -0.05 7.98
C LEU A 88 10.71 -0.86 8.01
N ALA A 89 10.98 -1.64 6.97
CA ALA A 89 12.22 -2.40 6.87
C ALA A 89 13.46 -1.47 6.81
N ASP A 90 13.39 -0.37 6.03
CA ASP A 90 14.48 0.59 5.96
C ASP A 90 14.73 1.29 7.32
N LEU A 91 13.67 1.52 8.11
CA LEU A 91 13.82 2.09 9.45
C LEU A 91 14.39 1.10 10.46
N VAL A 92 14.11 -0.19 10.30
CA VAL A 92 14.78 -1.26 11.09
C VAL A 92 16.26 -1.26 10.81
N ASP A 93 16.66 -1.21 9.55
CA ASP A 93 18.08 -1.17 9.15
C ASP A 93 18.76 0.11 9.65
N LEU A 94 18.09 1.25 9.54
CA LEU A 94 18.57 2.54 10.06
C LEU A 94 18.76 2.52 11.59
N GLY A 95 17.94 1.76 12.31
CA GLY A 95 18.03 1.51 13.76
C GLY A 95 19.02 0.40 14.15
N GLY A 96 19.85 -0.08 13.19
CA GLY A 96 20.84 -1.13 13.44
C GLY A 96 20.23 -2.52 13.69
N GLY A 97 19.07 -2.81 13.10
CA GLY A 97 18.40 -4.11 13.15
C GLY A 97 17.80 -4.47 14.53
N SER A 98 17.69 -3.53 15.46
CA SER A 98 17.18 -3.77 16.80
C SER A 98 15.89 -3.00 17.09
N ILE A 99 15.01 -3.59 17.92
CA ILE A 99 13.77 -2.92 18.36
C ILE A 99 14.06 -1.62 19.12
N ALA A 100 15.11 -1.59 19.94
CA ALA A 100 15.50 -0.38 20.68
C ALA A 100 15.99 0.73 19.74
N GLY A 101 16.81 0.38 18.76
CA GLY A 101 17.27 1.36 17.73
C GLY A 101 16.10 1.85 16.86
N LEU A 102 15.19 0.97 16.47
CA LEU A 102 13.98 1.35 15.77
C LEU A 102 13.11 2.32 16.59
N ALA A 103 12.96 2.08 17.89
CA ALA A 103 12.20 2.96 18.77
C ALA A 103 12.82 4.37 18.87
N ASP A 104 14.17 4.50 18.89
CA ASP A 104 14.84 5.81 18.81
C ASP A 104 14.58 6.49 17.47
N VAL A 105 14.71 5.77 16.35
CA VAL A 105 14.38 6.27 15.01
C VAL A 105 12.93 6.77 14.96
N ALA A 106 11.99 5.93 15.36
CA ALA A 106 10.56 6.25 15.36
C ALA A 106 10.24 7.46 16.26
N GLY A 107 10.82 7.53 17.46
CA GLY A 107 10.65 8.67 18.37
C GLY A 107 11.12 9.98 17.75
N ARG A 108 12.24 9.99 17.02
CA ARG A 108 12.74 11.18 16.32
C ARG A 108 11.87 11.58 15.14
N LEU A 109 11.38 10.62 14.37
CA LEU A 109 10.49 10.87 13.25
C LEU A 109 9.10 11.34 13.72
N GLY A 110 8.55 10.76 14.79
CA GLY A 110 7.32 11.22 15.43
C GLY A 110 7.47 12.64 15.99
N GLY A 111 8.60 12.94 16.65
CA GLY A 111 8.96 14.29 17.09
C GLY A 111 9.14 15.30 15.95
N ALA A 112 9.45 14.83 14.73
CA ALA A 112 9.48 15.67 13.52
C ALA A 112 8.09 15.89 12.90
N GLY A 113 7.05 15.21 13.41
CA GLY A 113 5.66 15.32 12.96
C GLY A 113 5.19 14.20 12.04
N LEU A 114 5.99 13.14 11.80
CA LEU A 114 5.54 12.00 11.02
C LEU A 114 4.45 11.26 11.79
N GLN A 115 3.30 11.04 11.14
CA GLN A 115 2.15 10.36 11.74
C GLN A 115 1.93 8.95 11.20
N MET A 116 2.57 8.61 10.06
CA MET A 116 2.28 7.37 9.37
C MET A 116 3.44 6.92 8.50
N LEU A 117 3.75 5.61 8.52
CA LEU A 117 4.68 5.00 7.57
C LEU A 117 4.02 4.80 6.20
N ALA A 118 4.85 4.78 5.17
CA ALA A 118 4.40 4.49 3.81
C ALA A 118 4.02 3.02 3.65
N GLU A 119 4.78 2.10 4.26
CA GLU A 119 4.53 0.66 4.15
C GLU A 119 5.27 -0.16 5.22
N ALA A 120 4.80 -1.41 5.41
CA ALA A 120 5.49 -2.45 6.17
C ALA A 120 5.56 -3.75 5.35
N PRO A 121 6.70 -4.06 4.72
CA PRO A 121 6.89 -5.28 3.95
C PRO A 121 7.11 -6.48 4.89
N ILE A 122 6.03 -7.22 5.17
CA ILE A 122 5.98 -8.25 6.20
C ILE A 122 6.85 -9.48 5.91
N ASP A 123 7.21 -9.71 4.66
CA ASP A 123 8.04 -10.84 4.22
C ASP A 123 9.53 -10.70 4.57
N VAL A 124 9.99 -9.48 4.84
CA VAL A 124 11.40 -9.19 5.17
C VAL A 124 11.59 -8.75 6.63
N LEU A 125 10.53 -8.59 7.40
CA LEU A 125 10.61 -8.30 8.83
C LEU A 125 10.74 -9.61 9.63
N MET A 126 11.77 -9.72 10.49
CA MET A 126 11.96 -10.92 11.32
C MET A 126 10.81 -11.13 12.30
N ASP A 127 10.31 -10.06 12.92
CA ASP A 127 9.16 -10.02 13.81
C ASP A 127 8.30 -8.80 13.47
N ALA A 128 7.37 -8.98 12.55
CA ALA A 128 6.52 -7.90 12.06
C ALA A 128 5.66 -7.28 13.17
N VAL A 129 5.16 -8.11 14.10
CA VAL A 129 4.30 -7.65 15.20
C VAL A 129 5.06 -6.75 16.17
N SER A 130 6.18 -7.21 16.69
CA SER A 130 7.00 -6.42 17.64
C SER A 130 7.56 -5.17 16.99
N THR A 131 7.94 -5.25 15.71
CA THR A 131 8.46 -4.12 14.93
C THR A 131 7.39 -3.04 14.75
N ILE A 132 6.16 -3.42 14.37
CA ILE A 132 5.05 -2.48 14.22
C ILE A 132 4.67 -1.85 15.55
N LYS A 133 4.53 -2.64 16.62
CA LYS A 133 4.23 -2.12 17.97
C LYS A 133 5.27 -1.12 18.46
N ALA A 134 6.55 -1.32 18.15
CA ALA A 134 7.61 -0.37 18.52
C ALA A 134 7.42 1.00 17.86
N VAL A 135 7.06 1.03 16.59
CA VAL A 135 6.77 2.26 15.85
C VAL A 135 5.48 2.92 16.32
N GLU A 136 4.43 2.14 16.54
CA GLU A 136 3.13 2.65 17.04
C GLU A 136 3.25 3.24 18.45
N SER A 137 4.13 2.70 19.28
CA SER A 137 4.44 3.27 20.60
C SER A 137 5.05 4.67 20.55
N ALA A 138 5.66 5.04 19.42
CA ALA A 138 6.15 6.39 19.14
C ALA A 138 5.09 7.32 18.51
N GLY A 139 3.83 6.85 18.39
CA GLY A 139 2.72 7.62 17.82
C GLY A 139 2.65 7.58 16.29
N ILE A 140 3.45 6.76 15.62
CA ILE A 140 3.45 6.62 14.15
C ILE A 140 2.63 5.38 13.77
N ARG A 141 1.59 5.56 12.97
CA ARG A 141 0.73 4.46 12.51
C ARG A 141 1.37 3.67 11.36
N VAL A 142 1.03 2.39 11.27
CA VAL A 142 1.47 1.48 10.19
C VAL A 142 0.23 0.87 9.51
N PRO A 143 -0.50 1.65 8.70
CA PRO A 143 -1.79 1.22 8.18
C PRO A 143 -1.71 0.27 6.98
N ARG A 144 -0.53 0.13 6.34
CA ARG A 144 -0.36 -0.64 5.10
C ARG A 144 0.67 -1.73 5.28
N LEU A 145 0.22 -2.97 5.11
CA LEU A 145 1.11 -4.12 4.96
C LEU A 145 1.39 -4.36 3.48
N THR A 146 2.63 -4.65 3.15
CA THR A 146 3.08 -4.96 1.78
C THR A 146 3.90 -6.24 1.76
N VAL A 147 4.18 -6.74 0.56
CA VAL A 147 5.10 -7.82 0.29
C VAL A 147 6.22 -7.27 -0.59
N ARG A 148 7.48 -7.44 -0.20
CA ARG A 148 8.61 -6.96 -1.00
C ARG A 148 8.94 -7.91 -2.14
N ASP A 149 9.13 -9.20 -1.84
CA ASP A 149 9.70 -10.19 -2.77
C ASP A 149 9.02 -11.58 -2.69
N GLY A 150 7.91 -11.71 -2.01
CA GLY A 150 7.22 -12.97 -1.80
C GLY A 150 6.63 -13.53 -3.10
N GLY A 151 7.08 -14.72 -3.51
CA GLY A 151 6.52 -15.45 -4.66
C GLY A 151 5.22 -16.20 -4.34
N ALA A 152 4.62 -16.81 -5.37
CA ALA A 152 3.36 -17.56 -5.28
C ALA A 152 3.39 -18.67 -4.20
N ASP A 153 4.53 -19.33 -4.03
CA ASP A 153 4.72 -20.40 -3.03
C ASP A 153 4.62 -19.93 -1.58
N SER A 154 4.85 -18.63 -1.32
CA SER A 154 4.77 -18.03 0.02
C SER A 154 3.42 -17.37 0.31
N ARG A 155 2.51 -17.30 -0.67
CA ARG A 155 1.24 -16.58 -0.61
C ARG A 155 0.44 -16.83 0.66
N ASP A 156 0.10 -18.09 0.90
CA ASP A 156 -0.80 -18.44 2.02
C ASP A 156 -0.16 -18.15 3.38
N ARG A 157 1.17 -18.35 3.49
CA ARG A 157 1.94 -17.97 4.68
C ARG A 157 1.93 -16.46 4.90
N LEU A 158 2.10 -15.66 3.85
CA LEU A 158 2.10 -14.20 3.96
C LEU A 158 0.72 -13.63 4.28
N ILE A 159 -0.34 -14.22 3.71
CA ILE A 159 -1.72 -13.84 4.07
C ILE A 159 -1.98 -14.17 5.55
N ALA A 160 -1.61 -15.36 6.01
CA ALA A 160 -1.75 -15.74 7.42
C ALA A 160 -0.96 -14.81 8.35
N LEU A 161 0.26 -14.42 7.98
CA LEU A 161 1.06 -13.43 8.72
C LEU A 161 0.38 -12.05 8.76
N ALA A 162 -0.18 -11.58 7.66
CA ALA A 162 -0.92 -10.31 7.62
C ALA A 162 -2.15 -10.34 8.57
N VAL A 163 -2.88 -11.46 8.58
CA VAL A 163 -4.01 -11.68 9.49
C VAL A 163 -3.57 -11.64 10.95
N GLN A 164 -2.44 -12.30 11.27
CA GLN A 164 -1.87 -12.30 12.61
C GLN A 164 -1.44 -10.89 13.03
N VAL A 165 -0.70 -10.18 12.17
CA VAL A 165 -0.28 -8.79 12.44
C VAL A 165 -1.47 -7.91 12.76
N GLN A 166 -2.53 -7.96 11.94
CA GLN A 166 -3.75 -7.18 12.20
C GLN A 166 -4.41 -7.58 13.52
N ALA A 167 -4.48 -8.87 13.82
CA ALA A 167 -5.10 -9.35 15.06
C ALA A 167 -4.36 -8.84 16.30
N GLU A 168 -3.04 -8.70 16.23
CA GLU A 168 -2.20 -8.33 17.36
C GLU A 168 -1.92 -6.83 17.49
N THR A 169 -2.03 -6.06 16.37
CA THR A 169 -1.77 -4.61 16.37
C THR A 169 -3.06 -3.79 16.23
N GLY A 170 -4.04 -4.27 15.47
CA GLY A 170 -5.32 -3.60 15.26
C GLY A 170 -5.25 -2.36 14.35
N GLY A 171 -4.05 -1.92 13.94
CA GLY A 171 -3.82 -0.67 13.21
C GLY A 171 -3.87 -0.78 11.68
N VAL A 172 -3.89 -2.00 11.14
CA VAL A 172 -3.81 -2.23 9.68
C VAL A 172 -5.12 -1.90 8.99
N ARG A 173 -5.04 -1.10 7.94
CA ARG A 173 -6.17 -0.71 7.07
C ARG A 173 -6.16 -1.44 5.75
N ALA A 174 -4.98 -1.65 5.16
CA ALA A 174 -4.83 -2.26 3.86
C ALA A 174 -3.71 -3.29 3.83
N PHE A 175 -3.93 -4.34 3.04
CA PHE A 175 -2.91 -5.31 2.69
C PHE A 175 -2.73 -5.34 1.17
N ALA A 176 -1.51 -5.08 0.70
CA ALA A 176 -1.09 -5.20 -0.69
C ALA A 176 -0.31 -6.52 -0.86
N PRO A 177 -0.99 -7.62 -1.27
CA PRO A 177 -0.40 -8.95 -1.24
C PRO A 177 0.56 -9.24 -2.40
N LEU A 178 0.58 -8.37 -3.42
CA LEU A 178 1.42 -8.57 -4.58
C LEU A 178 2.84 -8.03 -4.35
N PRO A 179 3.89 -8.73 -4.83
CA PRO A 179 5.28 -8.33 -4.64
C PRO A 179 5.58 -6.94 -5.22
N ARG A 180 6.34 -6.12 -4.49
CA ARG A 180 6.80 -4.82 -4.99
C ARG A 180 8.03 -4.91 -5.89
N VAL A 181 8.78 -5.99 -5.80
CA VAL A 181 9.95 -6.27 -6.65
C VAL A 181 9.65 -7.48 -7.50
N SER A 182 9.74 -7.31 -8.82
CA SER A 182 9.64 -8.45 -9.74
C SER A 182 10.91 -9.30 -9.67
N SER A 183 10.77 -10.57 -9.31
CA SER A 183 11.87 -11.53 -9.40
C SER A 183 12.18 -11.82 -10.87
N ILE A 184 13.43 -11.60 -11.28
CA ILE A 184 13.91 -11.97 -12.63
C ILE A 184 13.99 -13.50 -12.77
N ALA A 185 14.26 -14.20 -11.66
CA ALA A 185 14.41 -15.65 -11.65
C ALA A 185 13.04 -16.38 -11.62
N GLN A 186 12.04 -15.79 -11.00
CA GLN A 186 10.68 -16.31 -10.90
C GLN A 186 9.67 -15.17 -11.09
N PRO A 187 9.47 -14.69 -12.33
CA PRO A 187 8.49 -13.65 -12.58
C PRO A 187 7.08 -14.17 -12.25
N SER A 188 6.31 -13.38 -11.51
CA SER A 188 4.91 -13.69 -11.32
C SER A 188 4.17 -13.62 -12.66
N THR A 189 3.15 -14.46 -12.81
CA THR A 189 2.23 -14.35 -13.94
C THR A 189 1.01 -13.55 -13.53
N GLY A 190 0.37 -12.86 -14.46
CA GLY A 190 -0.90 -12.19 -14.17
C GLY A 190 -1.97 -13.15 -13.61
N TYR A 191 -1.86 -14.44 -13.92
CA TYR A 191 -2.70 -15.49 -13.34
C TYR A 191 -2.44 -15.66 -11.82
N ASP A 192 -1.17 -15.76 -11.42
CA ASP A 192 -0.78 -15.89 -10.02
C ASP A 192 -1.12 -14.63 -9.22
N ASP A 193 -0.95 -13.45 -9.84
CA ASP A 193 -1.26 -12.17 -9.23
C ASP A 193 -2.75 -12.06 -8.87
N VAL A 194 -3.65 -12.33 -9.82
CA VAL A 194 -5.10 -12.24 -9.55
C VAL A 194 -5.58 -13.36 -8.62
N LYS A 195 -4.95 -14.53 -8.66
CA LYS A 195 -5.19 -15.61 -7.70
C LYS A 195 -4.79 -15.20 -6.29
N THR A 196 -3.67 -14.49 -6.15
CA THR A 196 -3.19 -13.95 -4.87
C THR A 196 -4.14 -12.89 -4.30
N ILE A 197 -4.68 -12.01 -5.14
CA ILE A 197 -5.71 -11.04 -4.73
C ILE A 197 -6.95 -11.73 -4.20
N ALA A 198 -7.47 -12.73 -4.94
CA ALA A 198 -8.66 -13.46 -4.50
C ALA A 198 -8.43 -14.23 -3.19
N ALA A 199 -7.28 -14.89 -3.05
CA ALA A 199 -6.90 -15.58 -1.82
C ALA A 199 -6.81 -14.62 -0.63
N ALA A 200 -6.15 -13.45 -0.81
CA ALA A 200 -6.05 -12.43 0.22
C ALA A 200 -7.42 -11.93 0.67
N ARG A 201 -8.35 -11.66 -0.27
CA ARG A 201 -9.70 -11.21 0.08
C ARG A 201 -10.47 -12.26 0.88
N LEU A 202 -10.35 -13.53 0.52
CA LEU A 202 -11.08 -14.62 1.16
C LEU A 202 -10.51 -15.00 2.53
N GLN A 203 -9.18 -14.88 2.71
CA GLN A 203 -8.50 -15.33 3.93
C GLN A 203 -8.26 -14.18 4.93
N ALA A 204 -7.91 -12.97 4.46
CA ALA A 204 -7.62 -11.83 5.33
C ALA A 204 -8.92 -11.11 5.80
N HIS A 205 -9.78 -11.86 6.49
CA HIS A 205 -11.12 -11.42 6.90
C HIS A 205 -11.12 -10.27 7.92
N ASN A 206 -10.04 -10.05 8.65
CA ASN A 206 -9.88 -8.98 9.64
C ASN A 206 -9.18 -7.73 9.09
N ILE A 207 -8.75 -7.73 7.82
CA ILE A 207 -8.19 -6.56 7.15
C ILE A 207 -9.27 -5.95 6.26
N GLU A 208 -9.45 -4.63 6.36
CA GLU A 208 -10.52 -3.93 5.66
C GLU A 208 -10.33 -3.96 4.15
N SER A 209 -9.18 -3.52 3.65
CA SER A 209 -8.92 -3.37 2.23
C SER A 209 -7.84 -4.30 1.71
N ILE A 210 -8.09 -4.91 0.53
CA ILE A 210 -7.06 -5.57 -0.29
C ILE A 210 -6.69 -4.61 -1.41
N GLN A 211 -5.40 -4.25 -1.43
CA GLN A 211 -4.88 -3.16 -2.25
C GLN A 211 -4.06 -3.66 -3.43
N VAL A 212 -4.18 -2.97 -4.56
CA VAL A 212 -3.30 -3.14 -5.72
C VAL A 212 -2.60 -1.82 -6.04
N ASP A 213 -1.31 -1.88 -6.38
CA ASP A 213 -0.53 -0.72 -6.77
C ASP A 213 -0.67 -0.45 -8.27
N TRP A 214 -1.09 0.77 -8.60
CA TRP A 214 -1.33 1.20 -9.98
C TRP A 214 -0.06 1.37 -10.80
N GLN A 215 1.00 1.90 -10.20
CA GLN A 215 2.25 2.16 -10.92
C GLN A 215 3.01 0.86 -11.20
N LEU A 216 3.04 -0.05 -10.22
CA LEU A 216 3.75 -1.32 -10.35
C LEU A 216 3.08 -2.29 -11.31
N TYR A 217 1.76 -2.41 -11.21
CA TYR A 217 1.02 -3.45 -11.92
C TYR A 217 0.30 -2.96 -13.17
N GLY A 218 0.18 -1.66 -13.31
CA GLY A 218 -0.45 -1.02 -14.46
C GLY A 218 -1.98 -1.15 -14.47
N PRO A 219 -2.64 -0.39 -15.36
CA PRO A 219 -4.09 -0.23 -15.35
C PRO A 219 -4.86 -1.52 -15.67
N LYS A 220 -4.30 -2.39 -16.51
CA LYS A 220 -4.99 -3.64 -16.91
C LYS A 220 -5.07 -4.63 -15.76
N LEU A 221 -3.95 -4.87 -15.06
CA LEU A 221 -3.95 -5.79 -13.93
C LEU A 221 -4.77 -5.19 -12.78
N ALA A 222 -4.65 -3.90 -12.50
CA ALA A 222 -5.45 -3.23 -11.47
C ALA A 222 -6.95 -3.40 -11.73
N GLN A 223 -7.43 -3.20 -12.98
CA GLN A 223 -8.82 -3.41 -13.33
C GLN A 223 -9.28 -4.86 -13.10
N VAL A 224 -8.47 -5.84 -13.50
CA VAL A 224 -8.80 -7.26 -13.28
C VAL A 224 -8.79 -7.59 -11.78
N ALA A 225 -7.81 -7.09 -11.02
CA ALA A 225 -7.73 -7.28 -9.58
C ALA A 225 -9.00 -6.81 -8.84
N LEU A 226 -9.61 -5.70 -9.29
CA LEU A 226 -10.86 -5.19 -8.73
C LEU A 226 -12.05 -6.15 -8.94
N THR A 227 -12.02 -6.97 -9.98
CA THR A 227 -13.05 -8.02 -10.21
C THR A 227 -12.72 -9.34 -9.54
N MET A 228 -11.60 -9.42 -8.83
CA MET A 228 -11.11 -10.62 -8.14
C MET A 228 -11.02 -10.44 -6.62
N GLY A 229 -11.42 -9.27 -6.09
CA GLY A 229 -11.46 -9.05 -4.64
C GLY A 229 -10.71 -7.83 -4.11
N ALA A 230 -9.89 -7.14 -4.93
CA ALA A 230 -9.32 -5.86 -4.52
C ALA A 230 -10.40 -4.76 -4.46
N ASP A 231 -10.24 -3.83 -3.54
CA ASP A 231 -11.19 -2.72 -3.31
C ASP A 231 -10.49 -1.36 -3.16
N ASP A 232 -9.15 -1.35 -3.17
CA ASP A 232 -8.38 -0.12 -3.06
C ASP A 232 -7.22 -0.09 -4.06
N VAL A 233 -7.01 1.06 -4.71
CA VAL A 233 -5.93 1.28 -5.67
C VAL A 233 -4.99 2.36 -5.16
N ASP A 234 -3.72 1.98 -4.99
CA ASP A 234 -2.65 2.84 -4.52
C ASP A 234 -1.78 3.36 -5.67
N GLY A 235 -0.99 4.40 -5.38
CA GLY A 235 0.08 4.85 -6.28
C GLY A 235 -0.40 5.53 -7.56
N VAL A 236 -1.61 6.08 -7.61
CA VAL A 236 -2.06 6.85 -8.77
C VAL A 236 -1.32 8.18 -8.82
N SER A 237 -0.63 8.48 -9.93
CA SER A 237 0.08 9.76 -10.06
C SER A 237 -0.90 10.94 -10.07
N PRO A 238 -0.61 12.02 -9.32
CA PRO A 238 -1.38 13.26 -9.38
C PRO A 238 -0.95 14.16 -10.55
N LEU A 239 0.13 13.79 -11.24
CA LEU A 239 0.68 14.57 -12.33
C LEU A 239 -0.02 14.18 -13.64
N GLU A 240 -0.47 15.18 -14.39
CA GLU A 240 -0.84 14.96 -15.78
C GLU A 240 0.44 14.64 -16.55
N GLY A 241 0.49 13.44 -17.15
CA GLY A 241 1.63 13.06 -17.97
C GLY A 241 1.74 13.91 -19.20
N ASP A 242 2.95 14.14 -19.72
CA ASP A 242 3.16 14.70 -21.04
C ASP A 242 2.32 13.92 -22.07
N LEU A 243 1.89 14.60 -23.14
CA LEU A 243 1.04 14.03 -24.22
C LEU A 243 1.56 12.70 -24.79
N GLY A 244 2.85 12.36 -24.62
CA GLY A 244 3.45 11.08 -24.98
C GLY A 244 3.19 9.94 -24.00
N ARG A 245 2.80 10.21 -22.78
CA ARG A 245 2.35 9.23 -21.78
C ARG A 245 0.85 9.29 -21.72
N ARG A 246 0.21 8.57 -22.50
CA ARG A 246 -1.20 8.45 -22.88
C ARG A 246 -2.28 8.66 -21.82
N ARG A 247 -2.12 9.39 -20.66
CA ARG A 247 -3.13 9.26 -19.60
C ARG A 247 -3.13 10.45 -18.66
N SER A 248 -4.28 11.10 -18.53
CA SER A 248 -4.62 11.73 -17.24
C SER A 248 -4.87 10.60 -16.26
N PRO A 249 -4.00 10.35 -15.28
CA PRO A 249 -4.11 9.15 -14.44
C PRO A 249 -5.44 9.07 -13.69
N ILE A 250 -6.02 10.23 -13.35
CA ILE A 250 -7.29 10.29 -12.63
C ILE A 250 -8.48 9.85 -13.48
N GLU A 251 -8.55 10.24 -14.75
CA GLU A 251 -9.65 9.82 -15.61
C GLU A 251 -9.50 8.35 -16.00
N GLU A 252 -8.27 7.88 -16.15
CA GLU A 252 -8.02 6.48 -16.43
C GLU A 252 -8.42 5.59 -15.27
N ILE A 253 -7.99 5.89 -14.03
CA ILE A 253 -8.38 5.10 -12.87
C ILE A 253 -9.89 5.10 -12.65
N ARG A 254 -10.54 6.25 -12.76
CA ARG A 254 -12.00 6.35 -12.66
C ARG A 254 -12.69 5.53 -13.75
N GLY A 255 -12.18 5.59 -14.98
CA GLY A 255 -12.66 4.80 -16.10
C GLY A 255 -12.53 3.31 -15.86
N ASN A 256 -11.39 2.84 -15.38
CA ASN A 256 -11.14 1.42 -15.09
C ASN A 256 -12.00 0.90 -13.94
N ILE A 257 -12.18 1.67 -12.87
CA ILE A 257 -13.08 1.30 -11.78
C ILE A 257 -14.52 1.17 -12.29
N ARG A 258 -15.00 2.13 -13.09
CA ARG A 258 -16.35 2.05 -13.70
C ARG A 258 -16.49 0.89 -14.68
N ALA A 259 -15.46 0.60 -15.47
CA ALA A 259 -15.45 -0.54 -16.39
C ALA A 259 -15.49 -1.90 -15.68
N ALA A 260 -15.02 -1.96 -14.42
CA ALA A 260 -15.20 -3.11 -13.53
C ALA A 260 -16.61 -3.18 -12.89
N GLY A 261 -17.52 -2.27 -13.23
CA GLY A 261 -18.87 -2.18 -12.65
C GLY A 261 -18.89 -1.62 -11.23
N LEU A 262 -17.91 -0.77 -10.89
CA LEU A 262 -17.69 -0.23 -9.55
C LEU A 262 -17.76 1.31 -9.53
N GLU A 263 -17.90 1.88 -8.34
CA GLU A 263 -17.96 3.32 -8.09
C GLU A 263 -16.61 3.83 -7.54
N PRO A 264 -15.92 4.74 -8.25
CA PRO A 264 -14.64 5.27 -7.79
C PRO A 264 -14.84 6.31 -6.68
N ILE A 265 -14.20 6.05 -5.55
CA ILE A 265 -14.13 6.97 -4.40
C ILE A 265 -12.68 7.38 -4.19
N GLU A 266 -12.37 8.66 -4.33
CA GLU A 266 -11.04 9.14 -4.01
C GLU A 266 -10.86 9.25 -2.48
N ARG A 267 -9.73 8.75 -1.97
CA ARG A 267 -9.35 8.87 -0.56
C ARG A 267 -8.02 9.61 -0.40
N ASN A 268 -7.75 10.03 0.83
CA ASN A 268 -6.43 10.55 1.21
C ASN A 268 -5.52 9.46 1.81
N GLY A 269 -4.29 9.83 2.17
CA GLY A 269 -3.32 8.95 2.83
C GLY A 269 -3.75 8.45 4.21
N LEU A 270 -4.75 9.09 4.84
CA LEU A 270 -5.34 8.66 6.12
C LEU A 270 -6.51 7.67 5.92
N PHE A 271 -6.75 7.19 4.72
CA PHE A 271 -7.87 6.33 4.33
C PHE A 271 -9.26 7.01 4.48
N ALA A 272 -9.32 8.33 4.53
CA ALA A 272 -10.56 9.08 4.54
C ALA A 272 -10.98 9.48 3.12
N ALA A 273 -12.27 9.33 2.78
CA ALA A 273 -12.80 9.77 1.49
C ALA A 273 -12.62 11.28 1.30
N ILE A 274 -12.31 11.72 0.07
CA ILE A 274 -12.15 13.12 -0.32
C ILE A 274 -13.31 13.50 -1.24
N GLY A 275 -13.91 14.68 -1.02
CA GLY A 275 -14.82 15.29 -2.00
C GLY A 275 -16.22 14.63 -2.09
N GLN A 276 -16.74 14.13 -0.97
CA GLN A 276 -18.19 13.86 -0.84
C GLN A 276 -18.95 15.10 -0.47
#